data_f3018940318a771151dd69e8bf51c3ef
#
_entry.id   f3018940318a771151dd69e8bf51c3ef
#
_cell.length_a   1.000
_cell.length_b   1.000
_cell.length_c   1.000
_cell.angle_alpha   90.00
_cell.angle_beta   90.00
_cell.angle_gamma   90.00
#
_symmetry.space_group_name_H-M   'P 1'
#
loop_
_entity.id
_entity.type
_entity.pdbx_description
1 polymer ?
#
loop_
_entity_poly.entity_id
_entity_poly.type
_entity_poly.pdbx_seq_one_letter_code
_entity_poly.pdbx_strand_id
1 'polypeptide(L)'
;QTTLTVPVTVGAGATTGARSVTVLNGDGGTSTTAGVFTVVAAPVATSASPSSLGRGVVSQSVTITGTNFASGVAVTADAGSGVTVGTVTFNSATQITVLLSVASNATAGARNLTFTNSDGGTSTATAIIDIATNPLVSSMSPSALGQGANSQTIIVTGTGFQAGMTAAFSGTGVTVSAVNVVDNYSVTLTVSVSGTAPTGARDLTLTNTDAGTSTATGVFTVIAGPSMTLVSPSVLGQSALSK
;
A
#
# COMPACT_ATOMS: atom_id res chain seq x y z
N GLN A 1 -6.65 -37.39 -44.43
CA GLN A 1 -6.51 -36.62 -43.19
C GLN A 1 -6.90 -35.19 -43.49
N THR A 2 -7.86 -34.64 -42.76
CA THR A 2 -8.44 -33.31 -43.03
C THR A 2 -8.00 -32.23 -42.08
N THR A 3 -7.19 -32.59 -41.06
CA THR A 3 -6.73 -31.67 -40.01
C THR A 3 -5.26 -31.89 -39.75
N LEU A 4 -4.52 -30.76 -39.68
CA LEU A 4 -3.12 -30.70 -39.28
C LEU A 4 -3.02 -29.77 -38.08
N THR A 5 -2.43 -30.24 -36.96
CA THR A 5 -2.14 -29.45 -35.79
C THR A 5 -0.67 -29.10 -35.75
N VAL A 6 -0.35 -27.81 -35.73
CA VAL A 6 1.02 -27.31 -35.72
C VAL A 6 1.23 -26.42 -34.48
N PRO A 7 2.15 -26.76 -33.55
CA PRO A 7 2.52 -25.87 -32.47
C PRO A 7 3.30 -24.67 -33.04
N VAL A 8 2.93 -23.46 -32.64
CA VAL A 8 3.58 -22.22 -33.10
C VAL A 8 4.14 -21.49 -31.87
N THR A 9 5.40 -21.12 -31.93
CA THR A 9 6.04 -20.24 -30.91
C THR A 9 6.31 -18.89 -31.55
N VAL A 10 5.89 -17.81 -30.87
CA VAL A 10 6.16 -16.43 -31.26
C VAL A 10 7.27 -15.87 -30.36
N GLY A 11 8.40 -15.52 -30.96
CA GLY A 11 9.53 -14.91 -30.21
C GLY A 11 9.19 -13.48 -29.75
N ALA A 12 9.78 -13.05 -28.62
CA ALA A 12 9.54 -11.72 -28.04
C ALA A 12 9.87 -10.54 -28.99
N GLY A 13 10.78 -10.75 -29.93
CA GLY A 13 11.13 -9.74 -30.97
C GLY A 13 10.37 -9.88 -32.28
N ALA A 14 9.34 -10.74 -32.35
CA ALA A 14 8.57 -10.92 -33.59
C ALA A 14 7.84 -9.64 -33.95
N THR A 15 7.94 -9.22 -35.21
CA THR A 15 7.18 -8.08 -35.71
C THR A 15 5.67 -8.38 -35.66
N THR A 16 4.85 -7.41 -35.28
CA THR A 16 3.39 -7.56 -35.30
C THR A 16 2.85 -7.63 -36.74
N GLY A 17 1.66 -8.21 -36.88
CA GLY A 17 0.97 -8.28 -38.16
C GLY A 17 0.58 -9.69 -38.61
N ALA A 18 -0.12 -9.77 -39.70
CA ALA A 18 -0.61 -11.02 -40.27
C ALA A 18 0.53 -11.92 -40.77
N ARG A 19 0.34 -13.23 -40.64
CA ARG A 19 1.29 -14.27 -41.07
C ARG A 19 0.60 -15.24 -42.03
N SER A 20 1.33 -15.57 -43.10
CA SER A 20 0.96 -16.63 -44.00
C SER A 20 1.53 -17.96 -43.55
N VAL A 21 0.80 -19.04 -43.82
CA VAL A 21 1.29 -20.40 -43.57
C VAL A 21 1.34 -21.14 -44.90
N THR A 22 2.49 -21.79 -45.13
CA THR A 22 2.70 -22.67 -46.25
C THR A 22 2.78 -24.10 -45.73
N VAL A 23 1.98 -24.99 -46.33
CA VAL A 23 2.05 -26.42 -46.09
C VAL A 23 2.71 -27.07 -47.30
N LEU A 24 3.71 -27.91 -47.06
CA LEU A 24 4.42 -28.69 -48.04
C LEU A 24 4.20 -30.18 -47.78
N ASN A 25 3.71 -30.90 -48.74
CA ASN A 25 3.60 -32.37 -48.69
C ASN A 25 4.92 -33.04 -49.11
N GLY A 26 5.10 -34.28 -48.69
CA GLY A 26 6.25 -35.07 -49.05
C GLY A 26 6.38 -35.39 -50.52
N ASP A 27 5.31 -35.28 -51.31
CA ASP A 27 5.26 -35.39 -52.76
C ASP A 27 5.66 -34.12 -53.52
N GLY A 28 5.98 -33.03 -52.76
CA GLY A 28 6.35 -31.70 -53.33
C GLY A 28 5.14 -30.78 -53.55
N GLY A 29 3.91 -31.19 -53.31
CA GLY A 29 2.71 -30.37 -53.38
C GLY A 29 2.71 -29.28 -52.30
N THR A 30 2.47 -27.99 -52.67
CA THR A 30 2.46 -26.87 -51.71
C THR A 30 1.12 -26.15 -51.74
N SER A 31 0.75 -25.59 -50.59
CA SER A 31 -0.37 -24.66 -50.48
C SER A 31 -0.05 -23.57 -49.48
N THR A 32 -0.27 -22.30 -49.86
CA THR A 32 -0.03 -21.15 -48.98
C THR A 32 -1.35 -20.41 -48.77
N THR A 33 -1.67 -20.15 -47.49
CA THR A 33 -2.80 -19.28 -47.12
C THR A 33 -2.26 -18.02 -46.46
N ALA A 34 -2.61 -16.86 -47.00
CA ALA A 34 -2.18 -15.58 -46.46
C ALA A 34 -3.03 -15.18 -45.23
N GLY A 35 -2.41 -14.51 -44.27
CA GLY A 35 -3.11 -13.91 -43.13
C GLY A 35 -3.81 -14.91 -42.21
N VAL A 36 -3.28 -16.14 -42.06
CA VAL A 36 -3.91 -17.22 -41.32
C VAL A 36 -4.00 -16.91 -39.83
N PHE A 37 -3.01 -16.22 -39.28
CA PHE A 37 -3.01 -15.72 -37.89
C PHE A 37 -2.26 -14.36 -37.83
N THR A 38 -2.53 -13.60 -36.76
CA THR A 38 -1.91 -12.29 -36.56
C THR A 38 -1.06 -12.33 -35.29
N VAL A 39 0.19 -11.87 -35.40
CA VAL A 39 1.05 -11.59 -34.26
C VAL A 39 0.64 -10.22 -33.73
N VAL A 40 0.22 -10.17 -32.47
CA VAL A 40 -0.14 -8.92 -31.77
C VAL A 40 0.94 -8.55 -30.76
N ALA A 41 0.99 -7.27 -30.36
CA ALA A 41 1.96 -6.81 -29.39
C ALA A 41 1.64 -7.36 -28.00
N ALA A 42 2.66 -7.76 -27.28
CA ALA A 42 2.53 -8.17 -25.86
C ALA A 42 2.07 -7.00 -24.98
N PRO A 43 1.45 -7.26 -23.83
CA PRO A 43 1.12 -6.23 -22.86
C PRO A 43 2.40 -5.56 -22.35
N VAL A 44 2.37 -4.27 -22.06
CA VAL A 44 3.49 -3.54 -21.45
C VAL A 44 2.95 -2.68 -20.33
N ALA A 45 3.35 -2.94 -19.08
CA ALA A 45 3.05 -2.08 -17.95
C ALA A 45 4.15 -1.03 -17.78
N THR A 46 3.76 0.23 -17.58
CA THR A 46 4.67 1.37 -17.45
C THR A 46 4.68 2.00 -16.07
N SER A 47 3.57 1.89 -15.34
CA SER A 47 3.47 2.43 -13.98
C SER A 47 2.41 1.72 -13.14
N ALA A 48 2.55 1.82 -11.83
CA ALA A 48 1.59 1.38 -10.83
C ALA A 48 1.20 2.53 -9.89
N SER A 49 -0.04 2.56 -9.44
CA SER A 49 -0.50 3.54 -8.45
C SER A 49 -1.50 2.88 -7.47
N PRO A 50 -1.16 2.83 -6.16
CA PRO A 50 0.13 3.17 -5.56
C PRO A 50 1.26 2.28 -6.08
N SER A 51 2.48 2.82 -6.14
CA SER A 51 3.69 2.08 -6.52
C SER A 51 4.47 1.53 -5.31
N SER A 52 4.09 1.92 -4.10
CA SER A 52 4.64 1.41 -2.85
C SER A 52 3.54 0.81 -1.99
N LEU A 53 3.82 -0.32 -1.38
CA LEU A 53 2.92 -1.05 -0.50
C LEU A 53 3.64 -1.44 0.80
N GLY A 54 2.99 -1.20 1.93
CA GLY A 54 3.50 -1.64 3.23
C GLY A 54 3.34 -3.15 3.44
N ARG A 55 4.11 -3.70 4.37
CA ARG A 55 3.97 -5.09 4.80
C ARG A 55 2.64 -5.32 5.52
N GLY A 56 2.03 -6.48 5.33
CA GLY A 56 0.77 -6.86 5.95
C GLY A 56 -0.48 -6.27 5.28
N VAL A 57 -0.31 -5.52 4.20
CA VAL A 57 -1.43 -4.98 3.40
C VAL A 57 -2.22 -6.13 2.77
N VAL A 58 -3.55 -6.05 2.84
CA VAL A 58 -4.47 -7.05 2.28
C VAL A 58 -5.36 -6.42 1.23
N SER A 59 -5.39 -7.02 0.05
CA SER A 59 -6.30 -6.65 -1.07
C SER A 59 -6.26 -5.16 -1.43
N GLN A 60 -5.06 -4.56 -1.41
CA GLN A 60 -4.87 -3.18 -1.85
C GLN A 60 -5.14 -3.08 -3.35
N SER A 61 -6.01 -2.15 -3.72
CA SER A 61 -6.26 -1.83 -5.13
C SER A 61 -5.09 -1.05 -5.70
N VAL A 62 -4.50 -1.59 -6.78
CA VAL A 62 -3.39 -0.97 -7.52
C VAL A 62 -3.82 -0.82 -8.97
N THR A 63 -3.78 0.41 -9.46
CA THR A 63 -4.00 0.72 -10.88
C THR A 63 -2.70 0.57 -11.64
N ILE A 64 -2.66 -0.30 -12.64
CA ILE A 64 -1.53 -0.46 -13.54
C ILE A 64 -1.85 0.24 -14.86
N THR A 65 -0.99 1.16 -15.26
CA THR A 65 -1.06 1.84 -16.55
C THR A 65 -0.05 1.24 -17.51
N GLY A 66 -0.40 1.15 -18.77
CA GLY A 66 0.46 0.52 -19.78
C GLY A 66 -0.13 0.57 -21.19
N THR A 67 0.16 -0.46 -21.98
CA THR A 67 -0.37 -0.62 -23.35
C THR A 67 -0.63 -2.10 -23.65
N ASN A 68 -1.48 -2.35 -24.63
CA ASN A 68 -1.79 -3.67 -25.19
C ASN A 68 -2.34 -4.67 -24.15
N PHE A 69 -2.95 -4.21 -23.07
CA PHE A 69 -3.71 -5.11 -22.20
C PHE A 69 -4.94 -5.62 -22.95
N ALA A 70 -5.24 -6.91 -22.81
CA ALA A 70 -6.43 -7.53 -23.38
C ALA A 70 -7.36 -8.03 -22.27
N SER A 71 -8.64 -8.15 -22.58
CA SER A 71 -9.61 -8.76 -21.66
C SER A 71 -9.14 -10.17 -21.25
N GLY A 72 -9.18 -10.48 -19.95
CA GLY A 72 -8.66 -11.75 -19.41
C GLY A 72 -7.15 -11.74 -19.17
N VAL A 73 -6.47 -10.57 -19.20
CA VAL A 73 -5.06 -10.47 -18.83
C VAL A 73 -4.85 -11.02 -17.42
N ALA A 74 -3.87 -11.91 -17.28
CA ALA A 74 -3.41 -12.45 -16.00
C ALA A 74 -2.18 -11.68 -15.51
N VAL A 75 -2.06 -11.54 -14.18
CA VAL A 75 -0.90 -10.91 -13.52
C VAL A 75 -0.33 -11.88 -12.50
N THR A 76 0.99 -12.00 -12.46
CA THR A 76 1.70 -12.78 -11.45
C THR A 76 2.84 -11.96 -10.87
N ALA A 77 3.15 -12.19 -9.60
CA ALA A 77 4.34 -11.65 -8.93
C ALA A 77 5.46 -12.69 -8.90
N ASP A 78 6.70 -12.25 -8.73
CA ASP A 78 7.86 -13.13 -8.59
C ASP A 78 7.65 -14.14 -7.46
N ALA A 79 8.07 -15.38 -7.68
CA ALA A 79 8.01 -16.42 -6.65
C ALA A 79 8.84 -16.02 -5.42
N GLY A 80 8.28 -16.22 -4.23
CA GLY A 80 8.95 -15.85 -2.97
C GLY A 80 9.01 -14.35 -2.69
N SER A 81 8.37 -13.51 -3.52
CA SER A 81 8.35 -12.05 -3.34
C SER A 81 7.61 -11.58 -2.09
N GLY A 82 6.77 -12.44 -1.49
CA GLY A 82 5.84 -12.06 -0.43
C GLY A 82 4.63 -11.27 -0.92
N VAL A 83 4.45 -11.13 -2.24
CA VAL A 83 3.30 -10.49 -2.88
C VAL A 83 2.37 -11.53 -3.44
N THR A 84 1.10 -11.44 -3.10
CA THR A 84 0.02 -12.27 -3.65
C THR A 84 -0.86 -11.41 -4.55
N VAL A 85 -1.08 -11.87 -5.77
CA VAL A 85 -1.98 -11.25 -6.74
C VAL A 85 -3.37 -11.83 -6.56
N GLY A 86 -4.36 -10.97 -6.32
CA GLY A 86 -5.77 -11.31 -6.22
C GLY A 86 -6.51 -11.05 -7.54
N THR A 87 -7.68 -10.43 -7.45
CA THR A 87 -8.51 -10.14 -8.64
C THR A 87 -7.82 -9.14 -9.56
N VAL A 88 -7.82 -9.45 -10.84
CA VAL A 88 -7.40 -8.55 -11.92
C VAL A 88 -8.65 -8.10 -12.69
N THR A 89 -8.85 -6.81 -12.80
CA THR A 89 -9.96 -6.19 -13.55
C THR A 89 -9.39 -5.48 -14.78
N PHE A 90 -9.86 -5.86 -15.95
CA PHE A 90 -9.54 -5.18 -17.21
C PHE A 90 -10.40 -3.91 -17.35
N ASN A 91 -9.78 -2.73 -17.36
CA ASN A 91 -10.46 -1.45 -17.52
C ASN A 91 -10.43 -1.00 -18.99
N SER A 92 -9.26 -1.12 -19.62
CA SER A 92 -9.02 -0.77 -21.04
C SER A 92 -7.70 -1.38 -21.50
N ALA A 93 -7.39 -1.23 -22.79
CA ALA A 93 -6.10 -1.64 -23.35
C ALA A 93 -4.89 -0.90 -22.74
N THR A 94 -5.13 0.18 -21.99
CA THR A 94 -4.07 0.99 -21.34
C THR A 94 -4.13 0.97 -19.83
N GLN A 95 -5.11 0.29 -19.22
CA GLN A 95 -5.29 0.29 -17.77
C GLN A 95 -5.93 -1.00 -17.26
N ILE A 96 -5.39 -1.54 -16.20
CA ILE A 96 -5.99 -2.62 -15.39
C ILE A 96 -5.95 -2.26 -13.92
N THR A 97 -6.83 -2.85 -13.14
CA THR A 97 -6.81 -2.77 -11.66
C THR A 97 -6.49 -4.14 -11.10
N VAL A 98 -5.52 -4.20 -10.20
CA VAL A 98 -5.05 -5.44 -9.57
C VAL A 98 -5.16 -5.33 -8.06
N LEU A 99 -5.75 -6.32 -7.40
CA LEU A 99 -5.70 -6.41 -5.93
C LEU A 99 -4.41 -7.11 -5.51
N LEU A 100 -3.58 -6.43 -4.73
CA LEU A 100 -2.33 -6.98 -4.21
C LEU A 100 -2.39 -7.11 -2.69
N SER A 101 -1.86 -8.22 -2.18
CA SER A 101 -1.62 -8.41 -0.75
C SER A 101 -0.14 -8.65 -0.51
N VAL A 102 0.38 -8.10 0.59
CA VAL A 102 1.80 -8.20 0.95
C VAL A 102 1.89 -8.93 2.29
N ALA A 103 2.68 -9.99 2.35
CA ALA A 103 2.93 -10.71 3.59
C ALA A 103 3.58 -9.80 4.65
N SER A 104 3.22 -9.96 5.92
CA SER A 104 3.77 -9.16 7.03
C SER A 104 5.28 -9.32 7.21
N ASN A 105 5.83 -10.44 6.77
CA ASN A 105 7.26 -10.75 6.80
C ASN A 105 7.95 -10.59 5.43
N ALA A 106 7.28 -10.01 4.43
CA ALA A 106 7.90 -9.76 3.12
C ALA A 106 9.16 -8.91 3.28
N THR A 107 10.20 -9.22 2.54
CA THR A 107 11.42 -8.38 2.51
C THR A 107 11.10 -7.05 1.82
N ALA A 108 11.58 -5.93 2.35
CA ALA A 108 11.46 -4.63 1.68
C ALA A 108 12.24 -4.59 0.37
N GLY A 109 11.78 -3.77 -0.58
CA GLY A 109 12.42 -3.54 -1.86
C GLY A 109 11.51 -3.83 -3.05
N ALA A 110 12.06 -3.59 -4.24
CA ALA A 110 11.36 -3.63 -5.51
C ALA A 110 10.87 -5.05 -5.88
N ARG A 111 9.71 -5.11 -6.58
CA ARG A 111 9.08 -6.32 -7.09
C ARG A 111 8.71 -6.17 -8.55
N ASN A 112 8.84 -7.27 -9.26
CA ASN A 112 8.41 -7.38 -10.64
C ASN A 112 6.99 -7.98 -10.70
N LEU A 113 6.24 -7.56 -11.69
CA LEU A 113 4.96 -8.18 -12.06
C LEU A 113 5.05 -8.63 -13.51
N THR A 114 4.59 -9.85 -13.77
CA THR A 114 4.48 -10.41 -15.12
C THR A 114 3.02 -10.38 -15.56
N PHE A 115 2.80 -9.88 -16.75
CA PHE A 115 1.49 -9.70 -17.39
C PHE A 115 1.38 -10.66 -18.57
N THR A 116 0.30 -11.42 -18.64
CA THR A 116 0.05 -12.38 -19.73
C THR A 116 -1.35 -12.18 -20.26
N ASN A 117 -1.47 -11.78 -21.52
CA ASN A 117 -2.75 -11.69 -22.20
C ASN A 117 -3.31 -13.08 -22.56
N SER A 118 -4.60 -13.16 -22.84
CA SER A 118 -5.28 -14.40 -23.22
C SER A 118 -4.76 -15.03 -24.53
N ASP A 119 -4.08 -14.25 -25.36
CA ASP A 119 -3.41 -14.74 -26.59
C ASP A 119 -2.02 -15.36 -26.33
N GLY A 120 -1.57 -15.39 -25.07
CA GLY A 120 -0.27 -15.89 -24.65
C GLY A 120 0.87 -14.86 -24.72
N GLY A 121 0.61 -13.65 -25.20
CA GLY A 121 1.58 -12.54 -25.18
C GLY A 121 1.91 -12.16 -23.73
N THR A 122 3.21 -12.16 -23.38
CA THR A 122 3.65 -11.92 -22.00
C THR A 122 4.78 -10.89 -21.93
N SER A 123 4.82 -10.14 -20.82
CA SER A 123 5.94 -9.26 -20.46
C SER A 123 6.09 -9.13 -18.96
N THR A 124 7.30 -8.80 -18.51
CA THR A 124 7.59 -8.51 -17.10
C THR A 124 7.97 -7.05 -16.95
N ALA A 125 7.23 -6.34 -16.10
CA ALA A 125 7.60 -5.00 -15.65
C ALA A 125 8.49 -5.14 -14.40
N THR A 126 9.72 -4.68 -14.52
CA THR A 126 10.71 -4.74 -13.43
C THR A 126 10.53 -3.58 -12.47
N ALA A 127 10.66 -3.84 -11.16
CA ALA A 127 10.60 -2.83 -10.10
C ALA A 127 9.33 -1.94 -10.14
N ILE A 128 8.21 -2.49 -10.61
CA ILE A 128 6.97 -1.71 -10.78
C ILE A 128 6.24 -1.45 -9.47
N ILE A 129 6.48 -2.30 -8.45
CA ILE A 129 5.98 -2.14 -7.07
C ILE A 129 7.18 -2.17 -6.13
N ASP A 130 7.17 -1.32 -5.10
CA ASP A 130 8.13 -1.37 -3.99
C ASP A 130 7.44 -1.83 -2.70
N ILE A 131 8.06 -2.71 -1.95
CA ILE A 131 7.61 -3.11 -0.62
C ILE A 131 8.35 -2.28 0.42
N ALA A 132 7.62 -1.37 1.06
CA ALA A 132 8.14 -0.49 2.10
C ALA A 132 8.19 -1.18 3.47
N THR A 133 9.06 -0.68 4.34
CA THR A 133 9.04 -1.03 5.77
C THR A 133 7.89 -0.30 6.47
N ASN A 134 7.23 -0.99 7.40
CA ASN A 134 6.22 -0.35 8.23
C ASN A 134 6.85 0.69 9.18
N PRO A 135 6.08 1.69 9.62
CA PRO A 135 6.54 2.62 10.64
C PRO A 135 6.86 1.87 11.93
N LEU A 136 7.89 2.30 12.65
CA LEU A 136 8.30 1.72 13.95
C LEU A 136 8.51 2.83 14.95
N VAL A 137 7.85 2.75 16.11
CA VAL A 137 8.04 3.67 17.23
C VAL A 137 9.18 3.18 18.11
N SER A 138 10.17 4.04 18.35
CA SER A 138 11.26 3.79 19.30
C SER A 138 11.05 4.49 20.63
N SER A 139 10.50 5.72 20.61
CA SER A 139 10.19 6.48 21.82
C SER A 139 9.09 7.53 21.56
N MET A 140 8.55 8.04 22.66
CA MET A 140 7.51 9.08 22.65
C MET A 140 7.74 10.06 23.80
N SER A 141 7.59 11.36 23.56
CA SER A 141 7.73 12.40 24.60
C SER A 141 6.74 13.56 24.37
N PRO A 142 5.93 13.93 25.37
CA PRO A 142 5.68 13.18 26.60
C PRO A 142 4.99 11.83 26.34
N SER A 143 5.25 10.82 27.19
CA SER A 143 4.62 9.50 27.12
C SER A 143 3.38 9.38 28.01
N ALA A 144 2.97 10.47 28.66
CA ALA A 144 1.75 10.54 29.45
C ALA A 144 1.11 11.93 29.37
N LEU A 145 -0.22 11.96 29.41
CA LEU A 145 -1.02 13.19 29.55
C LEU A 145 -2.13 12.97 30.57
N GLY A 146 -2.45 14.04 31.30
CA GLY A 146 -3.60 14.05 32.21
C GLY A 146 -4.94 14.14 31.49
N GLN A 147 -5.99 13.63 32.15
CA GLN A 147 -7.37 13.92 31.76
C GLN A 147 -7.59 15.44 31.65
N GLY A 148 -8.29 15.88 30.62
CA GLY A 148 -8.54 17.29 30.33
C GLY A 148 -7.39 18.00 29.59
N ALA A 149 -6.28 17.32 29.28
CA ALA A 149 -5.22 17.89 28.45
C ALA A 149 -5.74 18.21 27.05
N ASN A 150 -5.45 19.40 26.56
CA ASN A 150 -5.96 19.89 25.27
C ASN A 150 -4.80 20.32 24.37
N SER A 151 -4.83 19.84 23.13
CA SER A 151 -3.90 20.22 22.04
C SER A 151 -2.40 20.17 22.44
N GLN A 152 -2.02 19.11 23.17
CA GLN A 152 -0.65 18.89 23.57
C GLN A 152 0.17 18.33 22.42
N THR A 153 1.39 18.79 22.28
CA THR A 153 2.34 18.27 21.30
C THR A 153 3.07 17.06 21.88
N ILE A 154 3.03 15.95 21.18
CA ILE A 154 3.81 14.74 21.47
C ILE A 154 4.78 14.52 20.32
N ILE A 155 6.05 14.33 20.64
CA ILE A 155 7.08 13.93 19.67
C ILE A 155 7.21 12.41 19.73
N VAL A 156 7.04 11.75 18.57
CA VAL A 156 7.27 10.32 18.40
C VAL A 156 8.53 10.16 17.56
N THR A 157 9.48 9.38 18.06
CA THR A 157 10.74 9.06 17.38
C THR A 157 10.72 7.60 16.96
N GLY A 158 11.28 7.30 15.79
CA GLY A 158 11.23 5.95 15.25
C GLY A 158 11.90 5.82 13.88
N THR A 159 11.31 5.00 13.02
CA THR A 159 11.76 4.82 11.62
C THR A 159 10.59 4.55 10.70
N GLY A 160 10.77 4.80 9.41
CA GLY A 160 9.79 4.45 8.39
C GLY A 160 8.56 5.36 8.35
N PHE A 161 8.64 6.57 8.89
CA PHE A 161 7.54 7.53 8.86
C PHE A 161 7.42 8.19 7.49
N GLN A 162 6.20 8.28 6.97
CA GLN A 162 5.91 8.86 5.65
C GLN A 162 4.97 10.05 5.77
N ALA A 163 5.21 11.09 4.97
CA ALA A 163 4.30 12.23 4.89
C ALA A 163 2.87 11.77 4.56
N GLY A 164 1.89 12.33 5.26
CA GLY A 164 0.48 11.93 5.13
C GLY A 164 0.07 10.69 5.94
N MET A 165 0.98 10.13 6.76
CA MET A 165 0.62 9.05 7.68
C MET A 165 -0.47 9.47 8.67
N THR A 166 -1.15 8.48 9.24
CA THR A 166 -2.13 8.67 10.31
C THR A 166 -1.69 8.02 11.62
N ALA A 167 -2.22 8.51 12.74
CA ALA A 167 -1.94 7.99 14.07
C ALA A 167 -3.23 7.89 14.87
N ALA A 168 -3.38 6.81 15.64
CA ALA A 168 -4.52 6.60 16.52
C ALA A 168 -4.10 5.91 17.81
N PHE A 169 -4.64 6.37 18.95
CA PHE A 169 -4.48 5.69 20.24
C PHE A 169 -5.61 4.67 20.46
N SER A 170 -5.29 3.57 21.12
CA SER A 170 -6.28 2.57 21.53
C SER A 170 -7.21 3.11 22.62
N GLY A 171 -8.45 2.54 22.68
CA GLY A 171 -9.45 2.93 23.65
C GLY A 171 -10.18 4.24 23.28
N THR A 172 -10.82 4.86 24.28
CA THR A 172 -11.63 6.07 24.10
C THR A 172 -11.04 7.26 24.83
N GLY A 173 -11.43 8.47 24.38
CA GLY A 173 -11.11 9.72 25.07
C GLY A 173 -9.71 10.31 24.77
N VAL A 174 -8.91 9.68 23.89
CA VAL A 174 -7.67 10.27 23.36
C VAL A 174 -7.87 10.55 21.88
N THR A 175 -7.68 11.79 21.48
CA THR A 175 -7.88 12.24 20.08
C THR A 175 -6.58 12.81 19.53
N VAL A 176 -6.19 12.36 18.36
CA VAL A 176 -5.11 12.96 17.54
C VAL A 176 -5.76 13.90 16.54
N SER A 177 -5.50 15.19 16.64
CA SER A 177 -6.07 16.22 15.76
C SER A 177 -5.16 16.59 14.60
N ALA A 178 -3.85 16.37 14.75
CA ALA A 178 -2.88 16.57 13.67
C ALA A 178 -1.71 15.61 13.80
N VAL A 179 -1.19 15.20 12.64
CA VAL A 179 0.04 14.40 12.47
C VAL A 179 0.93 15.19 11.52
N ASN A 180 2.10 15.59 11.98
CA ASN A 180 3.08 16.27 11.17
C ASN A 180 4.39 15.49 11.14
N VAL A 181 4.70 14.91 10.01
CA VAL A 181 5.96 14.17 9.78
C VAL A 181 7.06 15.18 9.54
N VAL A 182 8.02 15.24 10.45
CA VAL A 182 9.19 16.12 10.35
C VAL A 182 10.19 15.52 9.37
N ASP A 183 10.45 14.22 9.52
CA ASP A 183 11.29 13.41 8.64
C ASP A 183 10.97 11.91 8.83
N ASN A 184 11.76 11.03 8.20
CA ASN A 184 11.57 9.57 8.29
C ASN A 184 11.77 8.99 9.72
N TYR A 185 12.27 9.80 10.67
CA TYR A 185 12.61 9.36 12.03
C TYR A 185 11.81 10.08 13.11
N SER A 186 11.09 11.15 12.78
CA SER A 186 10.39 12.00 13.74
C SER A 186 9.03 12.45 13.21
N VAL A 187 8.02 12.33 14.05
CA VAL A 187 6.66 12.84 13.81
C VAL A 187 6.16 13.56 15.06
N THR A 188 5.46 14.68 14.88
CA THR A 188 4.75 15.37 15.94
C THR A 188 3.26 15.10 15.85
N LEU A 189 2.66 14.77 16.98
CA LEU A 189 1.21 14.57 17.12
C LEU A 189 0.63 15.70 17.96
N THR A 190 -0.50 16.25 17.55
CA THR A 190 -1.32 17.11 18.41
C THR A 190 -2.41 16.27 19.03
N VAL A 191 -2.37 16.14 20.36
CA VAL A 191 -3.19 15.19 21.11
C VAL A 191 -4.02 15.91 22.17
N SER A 192 -5.28 15.52 22.29
CA SER A 192 -6.18 15.93 23.39
C SER A 192 -6.69 14.71 24.13
N VAL A 193 -6.82 14.84 25.45
CA VAL A 193 -7.33 13.81 26.34
C VAL A 193 -8.63 14.33 27.00
N SER A 194 -9.73 13.63 26.80
CA SER A 194 -11.01 13.97 27.45
C SER A 194 -10.88 13.95 28.97
N GLY A 195 -11.58 14.85 29.67
CA GLY A 195 -11.68 14.83 31.13
C GLY A 195 -12.30 13.55 31.72
N THR A 196 -12.97 12.75 30.87
CA THR A 196 -13.58 11.46 31.24
C THR A 196 -12.88 10.27 30.59
N ALA A 197 -11.71 10.48 29.95
CA ALA A 197 -10.96 9.38 29.35
C ALA A 197 -10.56 8.37 30.44
N PRO A 198 -10.77 7.05 30.24
CA PRO A 198 -10.27 6.06 31.20
C PRO A 198 -8.76 6.20 31.39
N THR A 199 -8.29 6.17 32.63
CA THR A 199 -6.85 6.18 32.94
C THR A 199 -6.20 4.84 32.57
N GLY A 200 -4.89 4.86 32.29
CA GLY A 200 -4.11 3.66 31.97
C GLY A 200 -3.39 3.73 30.65
N ALA A 201 -2.69 2.63 30.33
CA ALA A 201 -1.88 2.51 29.13
C ALA A 201 -2.72 2.51 27.83
N ARG A 202 -2.14 3.05 26.76
CA ARG A 202 -2.69 3.10 25.42
C ARG A 202 -1.63 2.65 24.42
N ASP A 203 -2.08 1.94 23.42
CA ASP A 203 -1.27 1.61 22.26
C ASP A 203 -1.36 2.74 21.25
N LEU A 204 -0.30 2.94 20.47
CA LEU A 204 -0.29 3.85 19.34
C LEU A 204 -0.22 3.05 18.06
N THR A 205 -1.23 3.15 17.22
CA THR A 205 -1.21 2.61 15.85
C THR A 205 -0.85 3.72 14.87
N LEU A 206 0.16 3.46 14.07
CA LEU A 206 0.62 4.32 12.97
C LEU A 206 0.33 3.64 11.65
N THR A 207 -0.18 4.38 10.67
CA THR A 207 -0.46 3.88 9.31
C THR A 207 0.11 4.85 8.29
N ASN A 208 1.05 4.37 7.48
CA ASN A 208 1.65 5.11 6.36
C ASN A 208 0.69 5.20 5.17
N THR A 209 1.02 6.06 4.21
CA THR A 209 0.24 6.23 2.97
C THR A 209 0.31 5.02 2.03
N ASP A 210 1.31 4.15 2.16
CA ASP A 210 1.43 2.86 1.49
C ASP A 210 0.60 1.74 2.17
N ALA A 211 -0.26 2.11 3.12
CA ALA A 211 -1.07 1.25 3.97
C ALA A 211 -0.26 0.34 4.94
N GLY A 212 1.07 0.50 5.01
CA GLY A 212 1.91 -0.15 6.02
C GLY A 212 1.53 0.35 7.41
N THR A 213 1.22 -0.56 8.31
CA THR A 213 0.77 -0.23 9.67
C THR A 213 1.59 -0.95 10.73
N SER A 214 1.73 -0.31 11.89
CA SER A 214 2.26 -0.94 13.09
C SER A 214 1.59 -0.40 14.33
N THR A 215 1.60 -1.21 15.40
CA THR A 215 1.08 -0.83 16.72
C THR A 215 2.17 -0.95 17.75
N ALA A 216 2.48 0.16 18.41
CA ALA A 216 3.37 0.19 19.57
C ALA A 216 2.51 0.09 20.83
N THR A 217 2.68 -1.02 21.58
CA THR A 217 1.83 -1.35 22.72
C THR A 217 2.26 -0.62 23.98
N GLY A 218 1.28 -0.05 24.70
CA GLY A 218 1.48 0.57 26.01
C GLY A 218 2.41 1.79 26.03
N VAL A 219 2.67 2.42 24.88
CA VAL A 219 3.67 3.51 24.76
C VAL A 219 3.19 4.84 25.33
N PHE A 220 1.90 4.98 25.60
CA PHE A 220 1.29 6.19 26.12
C PHE A 220 0.42 5.88 27.34
N THR A 221 0.33 6.80 28.32
CA THR A 221 -0.49 6.62 29.51
C THR A 221 -1.41 7.82 29.73
N VAL A 222 -2.69 7.54 29.91
CA VAL A 222 -3.63 8.54 30.45
C VAL A 222 -3.56 8.50 31.97
N ILE A 223 -3.19 9.63 32.58
CA ILE A 223 -3.17 9.80 34.04
C ILE A 223 -4.38 10.64 34.49
N ALA A 224 -4.75 10.53 35.76
CA ALA A 224 -5.83 11.32 36.34
C ALA A 224 -5.53 12.81 36.22
N GLY A 225 -6.54 13.59 35.88
CA GLY A 225 -6.45 15.04 35.90
C GLY A 225 -6.36 15.59 37.32
N PRO A 226 -5.93 16.84 37.51
CA PRO A 226 -5.92 17.48 38.82
C PRO A 226 -7.33 17.59 39.36
N SER A 227 -7.51 17.33 40.65
CA SER A 227 -8.77 17.56 41.36
C SER A 227 -8.59 18.64 42.41
N MET A 228 -9.51 19.57 42.43
CA MET A 228 -9.54 20.62 43.46
C MET A 228 -10.55 20.22 44.52
N THR A 229 -10.08 20.02 45.76
CA THR A 229 -10.94 19.60 46.88
C THR A 229 -11.30 20.78 47.80
N LEU A 230 -10.49 21.82 47.82
CA LEU A 230 -10.70 22.99 48.67
C LEU A 230 -10.10 24.25 48.03
N VAL A 231 -10.82 25.35 48.14
CA VAL A 231 -10.31 26.69 47.81
C VAL A 231 -10.43 27.53 49.11
N SER A 232 -9.31 28.13 49.50
CA SER A 232 -9.29 29.03 50.67
C SER A 232 -8.56 30.33 50.30
N PRO A 233 -9.18 31.49 50.53
CA PRO A 233 -10.54 31.69 51.00
C PRO A 233 -11.60 31.34 49.92
N SER A 234 -12.73 30.78 50.31
CA SER A 234 -13.84 30.46 49.40
C SER A 234 -14.68 31.68 49.02
N VAL A 235 -14.44 32.77 49.67
CA VAL A 235 -15.11 34.10 49.44
C VAL A 235 -14.06 35.18 49.43
N LEU A 236 -14.10 36.06 48.45
CA LEU A 236 -13.31 37.26 48.35
C LEU A 236 -14.25 38.46 48.30
N GLY A 237 -13.93 39.52 49.07
CA GLY A 237 -14.62 40.80 48.97
C GLY A 237 -14.36 41.49 47.64
N GLN A 238 -15.26 42.35 47.23
CA GLN A 238 -15.09 43.22 46.06
C GLN A 238 -13.80 44.05 46.22
N SER A 239 -13.00 44.13 45.18
CA SER A 239 -11.66 44.80 45.17
C SER A 239 -10.59 44.13 46.02
N ALA A 240 -10.74 42.85 46.40
CA ALA A 240 -9.65 42.08 47.03
C ALA A 240 -8.45 41.95 46.07
N LEU A 241 -7.30 42.46 46.48
CA LEU A 241 -6.01 42.31 45.81
C LEU A 241 -5.36 40.99 46.24
N SER A 242 -4.48 40.43 45.42
CA SER A 242 -3.80 39.14 45.58
C SER A 242 -3.64 38.68 47.04
N LYS A 243 -4.29 37.58 47.37
CA LYS A 243 -4.20 36.89 48.65
C LYS A 243 -3.69 35.48 48.46
#